data_9b65e66656025b522ea21f70ef47e6be
#
_entry.id   9b65e66656025b522ea21f70ef47e6be
#
_cell.length_a   1.000
_cell.length_b   1.000
_cell.length_c   1.000
_cell.angle_alpha   90.00
_cell.angle_beta   90.00
_cell.angle_gamma   90.00
#
_symmetry.space_group_name_H-M   'P 1'
#
loop_
_entity.id
_entity.type
_entity.pdbx_description
1 polymer ?
#
loop_
_entity_poly.entity_id
_entity_poly.type
_entity_poly.pdbx_seq_one_letter_code
_entity_poly.pdbx_strand_id
1 'polypeptide(L)'
;MLIRQCYRWGTSGVYFAVSEGFLSKPESAVHSFCHALPQRWHLMSVMLSAASCLDWVAKLTGLCNVPALIAAAQQADESAEPVWFLPYLSGERTPHNNPQAKGVFFGLTHQHGPNELARAVLEGVGYALADGMDVVHACGIKPQSVTLIGGGARSEYWRQMLADISGQQLDYRTGGDVGPALGAARLAQIAANPEKSLIELLPQLPLEQSHLPDAQRYAAYQPRRETFRRLYQQLLPLMA
;
A
#
# COMPACT_ATOMS: atom_id res chain seq x y z
N MET A 1 -0.14 20.13 -15.10
CA MET A 1 -0.48 19.58 -13.77
C MET A 1 0.35 18.32 -13.56
N LEU A 2 1.49 18.43 -12.85
CA LEU A 2 2.50 17.38 -12.68
C LEU A 2 2.49 16.75 -11.26
N ILE A 3 1.39 16.93 -10.53
CA ILE A 3 1.26 16.42 -9.15
C ILE A 3 0.78 14.98 -9.25
N ARG A 4 1.65 14.04 -8.94
CA ARG A 4 1.34 12.61 -8.99
C ARG A 4 1.56 11.98 -7.62
N GLN A 5 0.58 11.22 -7.18
CA GLN A 5 0.70 10.34 -6.03
C GLN A 5 0.91 8.92 -6.52
N CYS A 6 1.68 8.15 -5.78
CA CYS A 6 1.86 6.75 -6.10
C CYS A 6 1.92 5.87 -4.84
N TYR A 7 1.42 4.63 -4.99
CA TYR A 7 1.71 3.53 -4.12
C TYR A 7 2.84 2.69 -4.70
N ARG A 8 3.86 2.42 -3.91
CA ARG A 8 4.90 1.45 -4.23
C ARG A 8 4.72 0.21 -3.36
N TRP A 9 4.58 -0.96 -3.99
CA TRP A 9 4.52 -2.26 -3.35
C TRP A 9 5.71 -3.12 -3.77
N GLY A 10 6.70 -3.13 -2.92
CA GLY A 10 7.80 -4.07 -2.97
C GLY A 10 7.83 -4.83 -1.64
N THR A 11 9.00 -5.22 -1.17
CA THR A 11 9.21 -5.79 0.17
C THR A 11 8.51 -4.96 1.23
N SER A 12 8.68 -3.62 1.20
CA SER A 12 7.95 -2.61 1.97
C SER A 12 6.87 -1.93 1.13
N GLY A 13 5.92 -1.24 1.78
CA GLY A 13 4.88 -0.43 1.16
C GLY A 13 5.11 1.06 1.41
N VAL A 14 4.92 1.88 0.39
CA VAL A 14 5.03 3.34 0.51
C VAL A 14 3.88 4.00 -0.22
N TYR A 15 3.16 4.88 0.47
CA TYR A 15 2.32 5.86 -0.18
C TYR A 15 3.07 7.19 -0.26
N PHE A 16 3.21 7.70 -1.48
CA PHE A 16 3.95 8.92 -1.80
C PHE A 16 2.98 9.96 -2.35
N ALA A 17 2.95 11.15 -1.74
CA ALA A 17 2.07 12.23 -2.15
C ALA A 17 2.83 13.55 -2.28
N VAL A 18 2.75 14.17 -3.47
CA VAL A 18 3.40 15.46 -3.75
C VAL A 18 2.55 16.61 -3.22
N SER A 19 3.18 17.62 -2.64
CA SER A 19 2.57 18.86 -2.15
C SER A 19 3.28 20.10 -2.72
N GLU A 20 2.59 21.25 -2.73
CA GLU A 20 3.15 22.52 -3.18
C GLU A 20 3.97 23.23 -2.09
N GLY A 21 3.74 22.88 -0.81
CA GLY A 21 4.45 23.41 0.34
C GLY A 21 4.85 22.30 1.32
N PHE A 22 5.66 22.66 2.29
CA PHE A 22 6.03 21.77 3.38
C PHE A 22 4.80 21.44 4.23
N LEU A 23 4.53 20.16 4.40
CA LEU A 23 3.51 19.62 5.31
C LEU A 23 4.16 18.59 6.21
N SER A 24 3.70 18.43 7.44
CA SER A 24 4.24 17.45 8.37
C SER A 24 3.18 16.91 9.31
N LYS A 25 3.37 15.67 9.77
CA LYS A 25 2.56 15.00 10.79
C LYS A 25 3.46 14.01 11.56
N PRO A 26 4.39 14.55 12.41
CA PRO A 26 5.41 13.74 13.06
C PRO A 26 4.81 12.73 14.05
N GLU A 27 3.68 13.04 14.68
CA GLU A 27 2.97 12.15 15.61
C GLU A 27 2.49 10.84 14.96
N SER A 28 2.36 10.82 13.63
CA SER A 28 2.01 9.63 12.85
C SER A 28 3.18 9.09 12.05
N ALA A 29 4.42 9.54 12.33
CA ALA A 29 5.64 9.17 11.62
C ALA A 29 5.54 9.34 10.09
N VAL A 30 4.80 10.36 9.64
CA VAL A 30 4.77 10.74 8.22
C VAL A 30 6.09 11.42 7.87
N HIS A 31 6.74 10.94 6.81
CA HIS A 31 7.96 11.54 6.30
C HIS A 31 7.62 12.73 5.39
N SER A 32 8.38 13.80 5.51
CA SER A 32 8.27 14.98 4.64
C SER A 32 9.65 15.39 4.15
N PHE A 33 9.80 15.53 2.83
CA PHE A 33 11.06 15.88 2.18
C PHE A 33 10.85 16.84 1.02
N CYS A 34 11.93 17.54 0.63
CA CYS A 34 11.97 18.24 -0.64
C CYS A 34 11.81 17.24 -1.79
N HIS A 35 10.98 17.58 -2.76
CA HIS A 35 10.85 16.80 -3.99
C HIS A 35 12.06 17.04 -4.90
N ALA A 36 12.40 16.07 -5.76
CA ALA A 36 13.46 16.22 -6.76
C ALA A 36 13.18 17.32 -7.79
N LEU A 37 11.90 17.62 -8.06
CA LEU A 37 11.51 18.76 -8.88
C LEU A 37 11.45 20.03 -8.03
N PRO A 38 11.86 21.20 -8.59
CA PRO A 38 11.93 22.46 -7.85
C PRO A 38 10.56 22.90 -7.34
N GLN A 39 10.55 23.61 -6.22
CA GLN A 39 9.37 24.21 -5.59
C GLN A 39 8.25 23.18 -5.29
N ARG A 40 8.64 21.94 -4.94
CA ARG A 40 7.73 20.87 -4.54
C ARG A 40 8.27 20.15 -3.32
N TRP A 41 7.36 19.59 -2.57
CA TRP A 41 7.59 18.73 -1.42
C TRP A 41 6.87 17.40 -1.62
N HIS A 42 7.14 16.45 -0.77
CA HIS A 42 6.35 15.22 -0.74
C HIS A 42 6.24 14.69 0.68
N LEU A 43 5.13 14.02 0.93
CA LEU A 43 4.92 13.23 2.12
C LEU A 43 4.97 11.75 1.75
N MET A 44 5.42 10.93 2.70
CA MET A 44 5.36 9.49 2.59
C MET A 44 4.83 8.86 3.87
N SER A 45 3.88 7.95 3.74
CA SER A 45 3.71 6.90 4.74
C SER A 45 4.55 5.70 4.35
N VAL A 46 5.18 5.08 5.34
CA VAL A 46 6.09 3.94 5.14
C VAL A 46 5.61 2.76 5.98
N MET A 47 5.29 1.68 5.31
CA MET A 47 4.98 0.37 5.87
C MET A 47 6.18 -0.55 5.69
N LEU A 48 6.68 -1.15 6.79
CA LEU A 48 7.94 -1.90 6.75
C LEU A 48 7.79 -3.29 6.12
N SER A 49 6.64 -3.95 6.27
CA SER A 49 6.37 -5.28 5.73
C SER A 49 5.09 -5.25 4.90
N ALA A 50 5.20 -5.21 3.58
CA ALA A 50 4.06 -5.20 2.64
C ALA A 50 4.01 -6.48 1.79
N ALA A 51 4.50 -6.46 0.55
CA ALA A 51 4.51 -7.66 -0.28
C ALA A 51 5.43 -8.76 0.26
N SER A 52 6.40 -8.44 1.13
CA SER A 52 7.18 -9.45 1.85
C SER A 52 6.33 -10.37 2.74
N CYS A 53 5.18 -9.88 3.24
CA CYS A 53 4.24 -10.72 3.99
C CYS A 53 3.67 -11.84 3.12
N LEU A 54 3.49 -11.60 1.81
CA LEU A 54 2.97 -12.62 0.89
C LEU A 54 3.97 -13.76 0.71
N ASP A 55 5.24 -13.44 0.49
CA ASP A 55 6.31 -14.45 0.39
C ASP A 55 6.45 -15.23 1.69
N TRP A 56 6.34 -14.55 2.84
CA TRP A 56 6.43 -15.17 4.16
C TRP A 56 5.27 -16.14 4.39
N VAL A 57 4.02 -15.72 4.13
CA VAL A 57 2.84 -16.58 4.32
C VAL A 57 2.79 -17.71 3.30
N ALA A 58 3.20 -17.49 2.04
CA ALA A 58 3.30 -18.56 1.07
C ALA A 58 4.20 -19.71 1.59
N LYS A 59 5.36 -19.37 2.16
CA LYS A 59 6.25 -20.37 2.80
C LYS A 59 5.61 -21.02 4.02
N LEU A 60 4.93 -20.25 4.87
CA LEU A 60 4.29 -20.73 6.09
C LEU A 60 3.17 -21.73 5.77
N THR A 61 2.41 -21.50 4.70
CA THR A 61 1.26 -22.32 4.29
C THR A 61 1.62 -23.42 3.29
N GLY A 62 2.90 -23.56 2.92
CA GLY A 62 3.35 -24.55 1.94
C GLY A 62 2.98 -24.22 0.49
N LEU A 63 2.53 -23.00 0.22
CA LEU A 63 2.27 -22.52 -1.14
C LEU A 63 3.59 -22.19 -1.84
N CYS A 64 3.72 -22.55 -3.11
CA CYS A 64 5.01 -22.51 -3.80
C CYS A 64 5.51 -21.09 -4.12
N ASN A 65 4.62 -20.10 -4.24
CA ASN A 65 4.96 -18.73 -4.60
C ASN A 65 3.78 -17.76 -4.37
N VAL A 66 4.03 -16.46 -4.57
CA VAL A 66 3.00 -15.40 -4.43
C VAL A 66 1.82 -15.56 -5.40
N PRO A 67 1.99 -15.91 -6.68
CA PRO A 67 0.85 -16.21 -7.55
C PRO A 67 -0.07 -17.32 -7.01
N ALA A 68 0.49 -18.40 -6.46
CA ALA A 68 -0.28 -19.47 -5.82
C ALA A 68 -1.01 -18.98 -4.56
N LEU A 69 -0.37 -18.10 -3.77
CA LEU A 69 -1.01 -17.46 -2.62
C LEU A 69 -2.21 -16.60 -3.03
N ILE A 70 -2.06 -15.80 -4.10
CA ILE A 70 -3.17 -14.96 -4.61
C ILE A 70 -4.32 -15.83 -5.12
N ALA A 71 -4.02 -16.92 -5.83
CA ALA A 71 -5.03 -17.86 -6.28
C ALA A 71 -5.76 -18.54 -5.11
N ALA A 72 -5.04 -18.89 -4.04
CA ALA A 72 -5.62 -19.42 -2.80
C ALA A 72 -6.55 -18.39 -2.14
N ALA A 73 -6.12 -17.13 -2.04
CA ALA A 73 -6.93 -16.05 -1.47
C ALA A 73 -8.26 -15.83 -2.24
N GLN A 74 -8.26 -16.02 -3.57
CA GLN A 74 -9.47 -15.94 -4.39
C GLN A 74 -10.45 -17.09 -4.15
N GLN A 75 -9.96 -18.21 -3.59
CA GLN A 75 -10.76 -19.40 -3.26
C GLN A 75 -11.18 -19.45 -1.79
N ALA A 76 -10.80 -18.44 -0.98
CA ALA A 76 -11.22 -18.37 0.41
C ALA A 76 -12.74 -18.29 0.53
N ASP A 77 -13.31 -19.03 1.47
CA ASP A 77 -14.74 -19.04 1.74
C ASP A 77 -15.18 -17.65 2.25
N GLU A 78 -16.10 -17.02 1.53
CA GLU A 78 -16.65 -15.72 1.91
C GLU A 78 -17.60 -15.78 3.10
N SER A 79 -18.15 -16.95 3.39
CA SER A 79 -19.03 -17.21 4.54
C SER A 79 -18.27 -17.57 5.82
N ALA A 80 -16.97 -17.88 5.72
CA ALA A 80 -16.14 -18.19 6.87
C ALA A 80 -15.99 -16.97 7.80
N GLU A 81 -15.83 -17.26 9.09
CA GLU A 81 -15.51 -16.20 10.05
C GLU A 81 -14.24 -15.47 9.64
N PRO A 82 -14.19 -14.11 9.78
CA PRO A 82 -13.04 -13.36 9.29
C PRO A 82 -11.79 -13.60 10.14
N VAL A 83 -10.67 -13.79 9.45
CA VAL A 83 -9.33 -13.77 10.04
C VAL A 83 -8.71 -12.41 9.78
N TRP A 84 -8.08 -11.81 10.80
CA TRP A 84 -7.31 -10.58 10.65
C TRP A 84 -5.82 -10.89 10.70
N PHE A 85 -5.04 -10.14 9.93
CA PHE A 85 -3.60 -10.20 9.97
C PHE A 85 -3.02 -8.80 10.23
N LEU A 86 -2.26 -8.66 11.32
CA LEU A 86 -1.42 -7.47 11.55
C LEU A 86 -0.06 -7.71 10.88
N PRO A 87 0.30 -6.93 9.83
CA PRO A 87 1.46 -7.22 8.98
C PRO A 87 2.80 -6.75 9.54
N TYR A 88 2.92 -6.50 10.84
CA TYR A 88 4.06 -5.81 11.47
C TYR A 88 5.24 -6.74 11.76
N LEU A 89 5.63 -7.57 10.79
CA LEU A 89 6.68 -8.59 10.92
C LEU A 89 8.07 -8.02 11.24
N SER A 90 8.31 -6.74 10.92
CA SER A 90 9.58 -6.05 11.12
C SER A 90 9.42 -4.76 11.96
N GLY A 91 8.44 -4.73 12.85
CA GLY A 91 7.98 -3.48 13.42
C GLY A 91 7.13 -2.68 12.44
N GLU A 92 6.73 -1.48 12.81
CA GLU A 92 6.00 -0.59 11.90
C GLU A 92 6.38 0.87 12.10
N ARG A 93 6.39 1.63 10.99
CA ARG A 93 6.64 3.06 11.00
C ARG A 93 5.33 3.84 10.99
N THR A 94 4.75 4.08 9.84
CA THR A 94 3.52 4.86 9.71
C THR A 94 2.28 3.96 9.84
N PRO A 95 1.30 4.28 10.70
CA PRO A 95 1.21 5.47 11.56
C PRO A 95 1.75 5.27 12.98
N HIS A 96 2.29 4.13 13.34
CA HIS A 96 2.51 3.69 14.72
C HIS A 96 3.86 4.10 15.32
N ASN A 97 4.90 4.25 14.49
CA ASN A 97 6.29 4.46 14.90
C ASN A 97 6.74 3.49 16.02
N ASN A 98 6.36 2.24 15.88
CA ASN A 98 6.63 1.18 16.87
C ASN A 98 7.56 0.11 16.28
N PRO A 99 8.88 0.15 16.58
CA PRO A 99 9.82 -0.87 16.11
C PRO A 99 9.62 -2.25 16.76
N GLN A 100 8.87 -2.32 17.86
CA GLN A 100 8.56 -3.56 18.58
C GLN A 100 7.26 -4.21 18.13
N ALA A 101 6.48 -3.58 17.24
CA ALA A 101 5.26 -4.16 16.70
C ALA A 101 5.54 -5.53 16.06
N LYS A 102 4.60 -6.46 16.22
CA LYS A 102 4.72 -7.86 15.76
C LYS A 102 3.57 -8.23 14.83
N GLY A 103 3.83 -9.17 13.93
CA GLY A 103 2.80 -9.80 13.12
C GLY A 103 1.88 -10.67 13.97
N VAL A 104 0.57 -10.63 13.69
CA VAL A 104 -0.44 -11.41 14.42
C VAL A 104 -1.49 -11.90 13.46
N PHE A 105 -1.86 -13.18 13.55
CA PHE A 105 -3.13 -13.68 13.04
C PHE A 105 -4.13 -13.76 14.19
N PHE A 106 -5.33 -13.22 13.98
CA PHE A 106 -6.39 -13.21 14.98
C PHE A 106 -7.69 -13.78 14.39
N GLY A 107 -8.41 -14.57 15.18
CA GLY A 107 -9.70 -15.15 14.79
C GLY A 107 -9.60 -16.52 14.13
N LEU A 108 -8.46 -17.22 14.27
CA LEU A 108 -8.28 -18.56 13.70
C LEU A 108 -9.17 -19.59 14.42
N THR A 109 -9.78 -20.46 13.63
CA THR A 109 -10.52 -21.65 14.07
C THR A 109 -10.03 -22.87 13.29
N HIS A 110 -10.52 -24.08 13.61
CA HIS A 110 -10.22 -25.30 12.87
C HIS A 110 -10.73 -25.31 11.41
N GLN A 111 -11.59 -24.39 11.05
CA GLN A 111 -12.16 -24.28 9.69
C GLN A 111 -11.26 -23.49 8.73
N HIS A 112 -10.27 -22.74 9.25
CA HIS A 112 -9.41 -21.90 8.46
C HIS A 112 -8.20 -22.67 7.94
N GLY A 113 -7.97 -22.57 6.64
CA GLY A 113 -6.85 -23.17 5.94
C GLY A 113 -5.95 -22.14 5.23
N PRO A 114 -5.10 -22.59 4.32
CA PRO A 114 -4.21 -21.71 3.56
C PRO A 114 -4.94 -20.60 2.79
N ASN A 115 -6.17 -20.85 2.32
CA ASN A 115 -6.95 -19.89 1.54
C ASN A 115 -7.35 -18.67 2.38
N GLU A 116 -7.87 -18.91 3.57
CA GLU A 116 -8.30 -17.86 4.50
C GLU A 116 -7.10 -17.08 5.04
N LEU A 117 -5.99 -17.77 5.32
CA LEU A 117 -4.74 -17.11 5.70
C LEU A 117 -4.17 -16.23 4.59
N ALA A 118 -4.21 -16.71 3.35
CA ALA A 118 -3.80 -15.94 2.17
C ALA A 118 -4.64 -14.67 2.01
N ARG A 119 -5.97 -14.79 2.12
CA ARG A 119 -6.89 -13.65 2.06
C ARG A 119 -6.65 -12.66 3.19
N ALA A 120 -6.49 -13.16 4.42
CA ALA A 120 -6.23 -12.32 5.59
C ALA A 120 -4.95 -11.48 5.44
N VAL A 121 -3.91 -12.04 4.80
CA VAL A 121 -2.65 -11.31 4.54
C VAL A 121 -2.85 -10.22 3.49
N LEU A 122 -3.55 -10.49 2.39
CA LEU A 122 -3.85 -9.46 1.38
C LEU A 122 -4.67 -8.31 1.98
N GLU A 123 -5.69 -8.64 2.76
CA GLU A 123 -6.54 -7.65 3.44
C GLU A 123 -5.76 -6.87 4.51
N GLY A 124 -4.99 -7.55 5.37
CA GLY A 124 -4.22 -6.91 6.45
C GLY A 124 -3.17 -5.93 5.93
N VAL A 125 -2.44 -6.29 4.88
CA VAL A 125 -1.54 -5.36 4.18
C VAL A 125 -2.33 -4.21 3.57
N GLY A 126 -3.50 -4.49 3.00
CA GLY A 126 -4.40 -3.47 2.46
C GLY A 126 -4.88 -2.47 3.52
N TYR A 127 -5.28 -2.94 4.70
CA TYR A 127 -5.70 -2.08 5.82
C TYR A 127 -4.56 -1.18 6.30
N ALA A 128 -3.35 -1.72 6.48
CA ALA A 128 -2.19 -0.95 6.90
C ALA A 128 -1.79 0.12 5.86
N LEU A 129 -1.82 -0.21 4.56
CA LEU A 129 -1.59 0.75 3.49
C LEU A 129 -2.63 1.87 3.46
N ALA A 130 -3.91 1.52 3.66
CA ALA A 130 -5.00 2.49 3.73
C ALA A 130 -4.87 3.38 4.98
N ASP A 131 -4.43 2.87 6.12
CA ASP A 131 -4.14 3.67 7.32
C ASP A 131 -3.00 4.66 7.08
N GLY A 132 -1.95 4.21 6.39
CA GLY A 132 -0.86 5.08 5.96
C GLY A 132 -1.31 6.18 4.99
N MET A 133 -2.27 5.89 4.10
CA MET A 133 -2.86 6.87 3.20
C MET A 133 -3.70 7.90 3.96
N ASP A 134 -4.53 7.45 4.90
CA ASP A 134 -5.40 8.33 5.68
C ASP A 134 -4.62 9.40 6.46
N VAL A 135 -3.48 9.03 7.07
CA VAL A 135 -2.67 10.01 7.80
C VAL A 135 -2.00 11.03 6.89
N VAL A 136 -1.64 10.65 5.66
CA VAL A 136 -1.14 11.59 4.65
C VAL A 136 -2.27 12.49 4.13
N HIS A 137 -3.46 11.94 3.89
CA HIS A 137 -4.63 12.72 3.49
C HIS A 137 -5.07 13.71 4.58
N ALA A 138 -4.91 13.35 5.85
CA ALA A 138 -5.18 14.25 6.98
C ALA A 138 -4.24 15.48 7.01
N CYS A 139 -3.12 15.46 6.27
CA CYS A 139 -2.28 16.64 6.05
C CYS A 139 -2.85 17.61 4.99
N GLY A 140 -4.03 17.34 4.42
CA GLY A 140 -4.70 18.20 3.44
C GLY A 140 -4.48 17.80 1.97
N ILE A 141 -3.85 16.65 1.70
CA ILE A 141 -3.65 16.13 0.34
C ILE A 141 -4.79 15.17 0.00
N LYS A 142 -5.56 15.47 -1.06
CA LYS A 142 -6.65 14.63 -1.54
C LYS A 142 -6.49 14.38 -3.05
N PRO A 143 -5.85 13.30 -3.48
CA PRO A 143 -5.68 12.98 -4.88
C PRO A 143 -7.00 12.51 -5.50
N GLN A 144 -7.15 12.72 -6.81
CA GLN A 144 -8.25 12.13 -7.57
C GLN A 144 -7.98 10.66 -7.88
N SER A 145 -6.74 10.30 -8.18
CA SER A 145 -6.31 8.92 -8.39
C SER A 145 -4.88 8.72 -7.88
N VAL A 146 -4.53 7.46 -7.64
CA VAL A 146 -3.20 7.05 -7.17
C VAL A 146 -2.62 6.04 -8.14
N THR A 147 -1.40 6.27 -8.63
CA THR A 147 -0.71 5.33 -9.51
C THR A 147 -0.09 4.20 -8.70
N LEU A 148 -0.32 2.96 -9.13
CA LEU A 148 0.27 1.77 -8.54
C LEU A 148 1.59 1.42 -9.20
N ILE A 149 2.64 1.14 -8.40
CA ILE A 149 3.95 0.71 -8.87
C ILE A 149 4.52 -0.41 -8.00
N GLY A 150 5.44 -1.19 -8.57
CA GLY A 150 6.13 -2.27 -7.87
C GLY A 150 5.50 -3.64 -8.10
N GLY A 151 6.18 -4.69 -7.61
CA GLY A 151 5.83 -6.09 -7.88
C GLY A 151 4.43 -6.51 -7.39
N GLY A 152 3.97 -5.95 -6.26
CA GLY A 152 2.63 -6.21 -5.73
C GLY A 152 1.50 -5.71 -6.64
N ALA A 153 1.78 -4.69 -7.47
CA ALA A 153 0.82 -4.15 -8.43
C ALA A 153 0.55 -5.08 -9.64
N ARG A 154 1.23 -6.22 -9.77
CA ARG A 154 0.99 -7.17 -10.87
C ARG A 154 -0.33 -7.92 -10.74
N SER A 155 -0.85 -8.11 -9.54
CA SER A 155 -2.11 -8.82 -9.31
C SER A 155 -3.30 -7.89 -9.49
N GLU A 156 -4.13 -8.16 -10.51
CA GLU A 156 -5.38 -7.44 -10.74
C GLU A 156 -6.35 -7.59 -9.57
N TYR A 157 -6.49 -8.80 -9.05
CA TYR A 157 -7.33 -9.10 -7.88
C TYR A 157 -6.94 -8.24 -6.66
N TRP A 158 -5.63 -8.16 -6.37
CA TRP A 158 -5.18 -7.37 -5.22
C TRP A 158 -5.28 -5.86 -5.46
N ARG A 159 -5.06 -5.38 -6.70
CA ARG A 159 -5.31 -3.97 -7.07
C ARG A 159 -6.75 -3.57 -6.81
N GLN A 160 -7.73 -4.40 -7.23
CA GLN A 160 -9.14 -4.14 -6.99
C GLN A 160 -9.47 -4.16 -5.49
N MET A 161 -9.01 -5.19 -4.76
CA MET A 161 -9.20 -5.28 -3.30
C MET A 161 -8.70 -4.01 -2.58
N LEU A 162 -7.57 -3.47 -2.98
CA LEU A 162 -7.01 -2.25 -2.38
C LEU A 162 -7.81 -1.00 -2.73
N ALA A 163 -8.34 -0.90 -3.96
CA ALA A 163 -9.28 0.16 -4.31
C ALA A 163 -10.52 0.09 -3.41
N ASP A 164 -11.07 -1.12 -3.22
CA ASP A 164 -12.25 -1.35 -2.38
C ASP A 164 -11.98 -1.07 -0.89
N ILE A 165 -10.80 -1.43 -0.37
CA ILE A 165 -10.41 -1.15 1.03
C ILE A 165 -10.20 0.35 1.27
N SER A 166 -9.49 1.02 0.35
CA SER A 166 -9.08 2.41 0.52
C SER A 166 -10.15 3.43 0.13
N GLY A 167 -11.14 3.02 -0.70
CA GLY A 167 -12.11 3.93 -1.29
C GLY A 167 -11.51 4.89 -2.32
N GLN A 168 -10.32 4.56 -2.86
CA GLN A 168 -9.57 5.43 -3.75
C GLN A 168 -9.45 4.80 -5.14
N GLN A 169 -9.57 5.62 -6.20
CA GLN A 169 -9.24 5.17 -7.55
C GLN A 169 -7.75 4.87 -7.64
N LEU A 170 -7.42 3.67 -8.12
CA LEU A 170 -6.06 3.19 -8.30
C LEU A 170 -5.77 2.94 -9.78
N ASP A 171 -4.75 3.59 -10.32
CA ASP A 171 -4.35 3.52 -11.73
C ASP A 171 -3.11 2.64 -11.90
N TYR A 172 -3.20 1.60 -12.71
CA TYR A 172 -2.07 0.80 -13.14
C TYR A 172 -1.62 1.26 -14.53
N ARG A 173 -0.32 1.57 -14.67
CA ARG A 173 0.26 2.15 -15.89
C ARG A 173 1.41 1.30 -16.41
N THR A 174 1.64 1.36 -17.72
CA THR A 174 2.76 0.69 -18.39
C THR A 174 4.08 0.97 -17.68
N GLY A 175 4.86 -0.09 -17.42
CA GLY A 175 6.15 0.04 -16.73
C GLY A 175 6.05 0.40 -15.25
N GLY A 176 4.88 0.24 -14.63
CA GLY A 176 4.70 0.47 -13.19
C GLY A 176 5.59 -0.39 -12.29
N ASP A 177 6.08 -1.52 -12.79
CA ASP A 177 6.95 -2.43 -12.06
C ASP A 177 8.41 -1.95 -11.94
N VAL A 178 8.89 -1.06 -12.83
CA VAL A 178 10.27 -0.51 -12.78
C VAL A 178 10.44 0.71 -11.85
N GLY A 179 9.36 1.34 -11.44
CA GLY A 179 9.26 2.36 -10.39
C GLY A 179 10.44 3.33 -10.24
N PRO A 180 11.27 3.20 -9.18
CA PRO A 180 12.35 4.15 -8.89
C PRO A 180 13.44 4.24 -9.96
N ALA A 181 13.72 3.15 -10.68
CA ALA A 181 14.72 3.15 -11.75
C ALA A 181 14.29 4.08 -12.90
N LEU A 182 13.00 4.08 -13.24
CA LEU A 182 12.44 5.03 -14.20
C LEU A 182 12.54 6.47 -13.70
N GLY A 183 12.31 6.70 -12.40
CA GLY A 183 12.49 8.01 -11.77
C GLY A 183 13.92 8.53 -11.91
N ALA A 184 14.92 7.70 -11.61
CA ALA A 184 16.34 8.04 -11.76
C ALA A 184 16.71 8.33 -13.22
N ALA A 185 16.24 7.51 -14.17
CA ALA A 185 16.46 7.72 -15.59
C ALA A 185 15.85 9.05 -16.08
N ARG A 186 14.65 9.41 -15.60
CA ARG A 186 14.00 10.68 -15.89
C ARG A 186 14.77 11.88 -15.34
N LEU A 187 15.32 11.79 -14.13
CA LEU A 187 16.18 12.85 -13.59
C LEU A 187 17.46 13.03 -14.42
N ALA A 188 18.09 11.93 -14.85
CA ALA A 188 19.24 11.99 -15.75
C ALA A 188 18.87 12.62 -17.10
N GLN A 189 17.68 12.29 -17.65
CA GLN A 189 17.18 12.87 -18.89
C GLN A 189 16.94 14.38 -18.77
N ILE A 190 16.42 14.87 -17.62
CA ILE A 190 16.26 16.29 -17.33
C ILE A 190 17.63 16.98 -17.32
N ALA A 191 18.62 16.40 -16.63
CA ALA A 191 19.95 16.95 -16.53
C ALA A 191 20.67 17.04 -17.90
N ALA A 192 20.42 16.06 -18.77
CA ALA A 192 21.00 16.01 -20.12
C ALA A 192 20.32 16.91 -21.15
N ASN A 193 19.14 17.46 -20.86
CA ASN A 193 18.36 18.28 -21.78
C ASN A 193 17.80 19.54 -21.06
N PRO A 194 18.68 20.43 -20.59
CA PRO A 194 18.26 21.58 -19.77
C PRO A 194 17.40 22.60 -20.57
N GLU A 195 17.42 22.53 -21.88
CA GLU A 195 16.65 23.38 -22.78
C GLU A 195 15.19 22.93 -22.96
N LYS A 196 14.86 21.69 -22.58
CA LYS A 196 13.52 21.12 -22.75
C LYS A 196 12.65 21.32 -21.50
N SER A 197 11.36 21.47 -21.75
CA SER A 197 10.39 21.58 -20.66
C SER A 197 10.19 20.25 -19.91
N LEU A 198 9.85 20.32 -18.61
CA LEU A 198 9.53 19.13 -17.84
C LEU A 198 8.32 18.37 -18.40
N ILE A 199 7.40 19.04 -19.10
CA ILE A 199 6.22 18.40 -19.71
C ILE A 199 6.66 17.48 -20.84
N GLU A 200 7.62 17.92 -21.67
CA GLU A 200 8.18 17.10 -22.76
C GLU A 200 9.00 15.93 -22.25
N LEU A 201 9.82 16.15 -21.21
CA LEU A 201 10.72 15.12 -20.66
C LEU A 201 10.02 14.12 -19.76
N LEU A 202 8.88 14.47 -19.15
CA LEU A 202 8.16 13.66 -18.19
C LEU A 202 6.74 13.30 -18.66
N PRO A 203 6.57 12.68 -19.84
CA PRO A 203 5.24 12.28 -20.30
C PRO A 203 4.62 11.31 -19.30
N GLN A 204 3.29 11.37 -19.18
CA GLN A 204 2.56 10.40 -18.40
C GLN A 204 2.62 9.04 -19.11
N LEU A 205 2.95 7.99 -18.36
CA LEU A 205 2.92 6.62 -18.88
C LEU A 205 1.49 6.25 -19.29
N PRO A 206 1.31 5.46 -20.36
CA PRO A 206 0.00 5.00 -20.77
C PRO A 206 -0.74 4.30 -19.60
N LEU A 207 -2.03 4.59 -19.49
CA LEU A 207 -2.91 3.93 -18.55
C LEU A 207 -3.27 2.55 -19.11
N GLU A 208 -3.01 1.49 -18.36
CA GLU A 208 -3.42 0.13 -18.71
C GLU A 208 -4.78 -0.20 -18.10
N GLN A 209 -4.98 0.13 -16.83
CA GLN A 209 -6.21 -0.18 -16.11
C GLN A 209 -6.44 0.79 -14.94
N SER A 210 -7.70 1.18 -14.73
CA SER A 210 -8.15 1.88 -13.52
C SER A 210 -9.04 0.96 -12.70
N HIS A 211 -8.79 0.93 -11.39
CA HIS A 211 -9.59 0.23 -10.41
C HIS A 211 -10.39 1.27 -9.61
N LEU A 212 -11.69 1.31 -9.85
CA LEU A 212 -12.61 2.12 -9.07
C LEU A 212 -13.07 1.33 -7.85
N PRO A 213 -13.21 1.95 -6.68
CA PRO A 213 -13.75 1.28 -5.50
C PRO A 213 -15.21 0.90 -5.74
N ASP A 214 -15.56 -0.34 -5.43
CA ASP A 214 -16.95 -0.77 -5.35
C ASP A 214 -17.56 -0.28 -4.04
N ALA A 215 -18.68 0.43 -4.10
CA ALA A 215 -19.29 1.07 -2.94
C ALA A 215 -19.76 0.07 -1.86
N GLN A 216 -20.24 -1.11 -2.27
CA GLN A 216 -20.70 -2.14 -1.34
C GLN A 216 -19.52 -2.81 -0.65
N ARG A 217 -18.47 -3.16 -1.41
CA ARG A 217 -17.23 -3.73 -0.85
C ARG A 217 -16.51 -2.74 0.04
N TYR A 218 -16.42 -1.47 -0.36
CA TYR A 218 -15.86 -0.43 0.49
C TYR A 218 -16.60 -0.36 1.83
N ALA A 219 -17.94 -0.31 1.82
CA ALA A 219 -18.75 -0.30 3.03
C ALA A 219 -18.53 -1.56 3.89
N ALA A 220 -18.39 -2.74 3.28
CA ALA A 220 -18.13 -3.98 3.98
C ALA A 220 -16.73 -4.04 4.63
N TYR A 221 -15.73 -3.39 4.02
CA TYR A 221 -14.37 -3.35 4.57
C TYR A 221 -14.21 -2.39 5.77
N GLN A 222 -15.05 -1.35 5.91
CA GLN A 222 -14.86 -0.36 6.98
C GLN A 222 -14.95 -0.96 8.39
N PRO A 223 -15.97 -1.75 8.79
CA PRO A 223 -16.02 -2.37 10.12
C PRO A 223 -14.88 -3.39 10.33
N ARG A 224 -14.42 -4.06 9.27
CA ARG A 224 -13.26 -4.98 9.34
C ARG A 224 -11.98 -4.21 9.60
N ARG A 225 -11.79 -3.08 8.93
CA ARG A 225 -10.65 -2.18 9.12
C ARG A 225 -10.65 -1.55 10.51
N GLU A 226 -11.82 -1.20 11.04
CA GLU A 226 -11.92 -0.72 12.43
C GLU A 226 -11.51 -1.79 13.43
N THR A 227 -11.92 -3.04 13.23
CA THR A 227 -11.46 -4.17 14.04
C THR A 227 -9.95 -4.37 13.94
N PHE A 228 -9.36 -4.26 12.74
CA PHE A 228 -7.91 -4.30 12.54
C PHE A 228 -7.17 -3.25 13.38
N ARG A 229 -7.65 -2.00 13.40
CA ARG A 229 -7.08 -0.92 14.23
C ARG A 229 -7.21 -1.21 15.72
N ARG A 230 -8.37 -1.69 16.15
CA ARG A 230 -8.64 -2.07 17.55
C ARG A 230 -7.74 -3.21 17.99
N LEU A 231 -7.50 -4.21 17.16
CA LEU A 231 -6.59 -5.33 17.48
C LEU A 231 -5.19 -4.82 17.80
N TYR A 232 -4.63 -3.93 16.97
CA TYR A 232 -3.34 -3.34 17.27
C TYR A 232 -3.32 -2.63 18.62
N GLN A 233 -4.32 -1.80 18.90
CA GLN A 233 -4.42 -1.06 20.16
C GLN A 233 -4.52 -1.98 21.39
N GLN A 234 -5.29 -3.06 21.29
CA GLN A 234 -5.43 -4.02 22.38
C GLN A 234 -4.16 -4.86 22.61
N LEU A 235 -3.39 -5.12 21.58
CA LEU A 235 -2.17 -5.91 21.65
C LEU A 235 -0.92 -5.04 21.92
N LEU A 236 -1.02 -3.73 21.81
CA LEU A 236 0.09 -2.80 22.00
C LEU A 236 0.84 -3.02 23.33
N PRO A 237 0.19 -3.25 24.49
CA PRO A 237 0.90 -3.50 25.75
C PRO A 237 1.76 -4.78 25.75
N LEU A 238 1.50 -5.71 24.82
CA LEU A 238 2.26 -6.95 24.66
C LEU A 238 3.41 -6.84 23.66
N MET A 239 3.53 -5.68 22.98
CA MET A 239 4.53 -5.38 21.95
C MET A 239 5.61 -4.40 22.46
N ALA A 240 5.76 -4.27 23.78
CA ALA A 240 6.74 -3.40 24.42
C ALA A 240 8.13 -4.06 24.49
#